data_2c2055509cca15a74fe60563bccd03a9
#
_entry.id   2c2055509cca15a74fe60563bccd03a9
#
_cell.length_a   1.000
_cell.length_b   1.000
_cell.length_c   1.000
_cell.angle_alpha   90.00
_cell.angle_beta   90.00
_cell.angle_gamma   90.00
#
_symmetry.space_group_name_H-M   'P 1'
#
loop_
_entity.id
_entity.type
_entity.pdbx_description
1 polymer ?
#
loop_
_entity_poly.entity_id
_entity_poly.type
_entity_poly.pdbx_seq_one_letter_code
_entity_poly.pdbx_strand_id
1 'polypeptide(L)'
;MTTLMVQGTTSDAGKSTLVTALCRWLLRQGVAVVPFKPQNMALNSAVTADGGEIGRAQAVQAQACRLAPHTDMNPVLLKPNSDTGAQVIVHGKAVTCMNAVAYHDYKAIAMQAVLASHQRLSQRYPVVVVEGAGSPAEINLRAGDIANMGFAEAVDCPVILVADINRGGVFAHLVGTLELLSPSEQARVKGFVINRFRGDIALLQPGLDWLEARTGKSVLGVLPHVGDLHLEAEDGIDQRQGAKHERALKVIVPVLPRISNHTDFDPLRLHPQVDLQFIGPGQPIPAADLIILPGSKSVRGDLAQLRARGWDSAIARHLRYGGKLIGICGGLQMLGQHVHDPLGLEGSAGSSEGLGLLDYSTVLEADKQLRNVAGILELEKAPVTGYEIHAGVTRGPALERPALQLADGRCDGAVSADGQVLATYLHGLFEGTESCAALLRWAGLEAVEPVDYQALRERDIERLADLVEQHLDTAALRRLCGID
;
A
#
# COMPACT_ATOMS: atom_id res chain seq x y z
N MET A 1 -17.15 11.11 -22.03
CA MET A 1 -16.15 10.85 -20.98
C MET A 1 -16.77 11.22 -19.64
N THR A 2 -16.66 10.35 -18.65
CA THR A 2 -17.29 10.54 -17.34
C THR A 2 -16.29 10.29 -16.22
N THR A 3 -16.35 11.08 -15.18
CA THR A 3 -15.61 10.87 -13.92
C THR A 3 -16.61 10.52 -12.84
N LEU A 4 -16.36 9.46 -12.08
CA LEU A 4 -17.14 9.06 -10.90
C LEU A 4 -16.21 9.02 -9.69
N MET A 5 -16.59 9.68 -8.60
CA MET A 5 -15.77 9.72 -7.41
C MET A 5 -16.40 8.95 -6.24
N VAL A 6 -15.59 8.18 -5.54
CA VAL A 6 -15.95 7.49 -4.31
C VAL A 6 -15.26 8.19 -3.13
N GLN A 7 -16.04 8.70 -2.20
CA GLN A 7 -15.56 9.29 -0.95
C GLN A 7 -16.04 8.48 0.25
N GLY A 8 -15.29 8.46 1.32
CA GLY A 8 -15.66 7.73 2.54
C GLY A 8 -16.11 8.67 3.66
N THR A 9 -17.00 8.21 4.50
CA THR A 9 -17.35 8.95 5.73
C THR A 9 -16.22 8.96 6.76
N THR A 10 -15.27 8.01 6.64
CA THR A 10 -14.09 7.88 7.51
C THR A 10 -12.92 7.27 6.70
N SER A 11 -11.71 7.29 7.27
CA SER A 11 -10.66 6.35 6.85
C SER A 11 -11.18 4.92 7.01
N ASP A 12 -10.64 3.96 6.24
CA ASP A 12 -11.05 2.53 6.25
C ASP A 12 -12.53 2.23 5.95
N ALA A 13 -13.33 3.20 5.50
CA ALA A 13 -14.72 2.97 5.13
C ALA A 13 -14.87 1.98 3.93
N GLY A 14 -13.78 1.69 3.23
CA GLY A 14 -13.74 0.77 2.09
C GLY A 14 -13.70 1.46 0.73
N LYS A 15 -13.26 2.72 0.66
CA LYS A 15 -13.08 3.47 -0.60
C LYS A 15 -12.24 2.70 -1.62
N SER A 16 -11.04 2.29 -1.22
CA SER A 16 -10.08 1.61 -2.12
C SER A 16 -10.65 0.28 -2.63
N THR A 17 -11.32 -0.47 -1.75
CA THR A 17 -11.99 -1.73 -2.11
C THR A 17 -13.12 -1.48 -3.13
N LEU A 18 -13.97 -0.47 -2.89
CA LEU A 18 -15.08 -0.15 -3.80
C LEU A 18 -14.57 0.37 -5.15
N VAL A 19 -13.53 1.21 -5.16
CA VAL A 19 -12.91 1.69 -6.41
C VAL A 19 -12.30 0.53 -7.19
N THR A 20 -11.59 -0.39 -6.53
CA THR A 20 -11.06 -1.61 -7.16
C THR A 20 -12.17 -2.46 -7.78
N ALA A 21 -13.26 -2.64 -7.02
CA ALA A 21 -14.44 -3.37 -7.48
C ALA A 21 -15.10 -2.74 -8.70
N LEU A 22 -15.32 -1.42 -8.66
CA LEU A 22 -15.90 -0.67 -9.77
C LEU A 22 -15.01 -0.69 -11.02
N CYS A 23 -13.70 -0.56 -10.85
CA CYS A 23 -12.74 -0.65 -11.95
C CYS A 23 -12.82 -2.00 -12.67
N ARG A 24 -12.79 -3.12 -11.92
CA ARG A 24 -12.90 -4.45 -12.52
C ARG A 24 -14.29 -4.71 -13.10
N TRP A 25 -15.33 -4.28 -12.43
CA TRP A 25 -16.70 -4.41 -12.93
C TRP A 25 -16.90 -3.66 -14.25
N LEU A 26 -16.47 -2.41 -14.34
CA LEU A 26 -16.54 -1.61 -15.60
C LEU A 26 -15.73 -2.28 -16.72
N LEU A 27 -14.55 -2.79 -16.42
CA LEU A 27 -13.74 -3.53 -17.39
C LEU A 27 -14.48 -4.76 -17.95
N ARG A 28 -15.17 -5.51 -17.08
CA ARG A 28 -16.02 -6.65 -17.49
C ARG A 28 -17.19 -6.23 -18.38
N GLN A 29 -17.69 -5.01 -18.22
CA GLN A 29 -18.71 -4.43 -19.12
C GLN A 29 -18.13 -3.97 -20.45
N GLY A 30 -16.85 -4.22 -20.74
CA GLY A 30 -16.15 -3.79 -21.96
C GLY A 30 -15.77 -2.30 -21.96
N VAL A 31 -15.85 -1.63 -20.82
CA VAL A 31 -15.52 -0.20 -20.70
C VAL A 31 -14.05 -0.02 -20.37
N ALA A 32 -13.33 0.75 -21.18
CA ALA A 32 -11.97 1.16 -20.85
C ALA A 32 -12.01 2.16 -19.68
N VAL A 33 -11.49 1.76 -18.52
CA VAL A 33 -11.55 2.50 -17.27
C VAL A 33 -10.15 2.68 -16.67
N VAL A 34 -9.93 3.79 -15.97
CA VAL A 34 -8.69 4.10 -15.28
C VAL A 34 -8.97 4.56 -13.85
N PRO A 35 -8.19 4.10 -12.83
CA PRO A 35 -8.31 4.62 -11.48
C PRO A 35 -7.59 5.96 -11.35
N PHE A 36 -8.04 6.76 -10.39
CA PHE A 36 -7.41 8.03 -10.06
C PHE A 36 -7.55 8.33 -8.56
N LYS A 37 -6.48 8.78 -7.93
CA LYS A 37 -6.52 9.32 -6.56
C LYS A 37 -5.75 10.63 -6.54
N PRO A 38 -6.43 11.78 -6.36
CA PRO A 38 -5.81 13.10 -6.45
C PRO A 38 -4.61 13.25 -5.53
N GLN A 39 -4.80 12.88 -4.26
CA GLN A 39 -3.77 12.87 -3.23
C GLN A 39 -3.85 11.59 -2.42
N ASN A 40 -2.70 10.99 -2.15
CA ASN A 40 -2.57 9.88 -1.22
C ASN A 40 -1.57 10.20 -0.10
N MET A 41 -1.77 9.61 1.07
CA MET A 41 -0.81 9.62 2.17
C MET A 41 -0.56 8.17 2.58
N ALA A 42 0.59 7.60 2.20
CA ALA A 42 0.90 6.20 2.45
C ALA A 42 2.40 5.95 2.54
N LEU A 43 2.82 4.97 3.32
CA LEU A 43 4.18 4.45 3.36
C LEU A 43 4.38 3.31 2.36
N ASN A 44 3.28 2.67 1.93
CA ASN A 44 3.30 1.61 0.94
C ASN A 44 3.13 2.19 -0.47
N SER A 45 4.08 1.92 -1.34
CA SER A 45 4.07 2.43 -2.71
C SER A 45 4.51 1.36 -3.72
N ALA A 46 4.25 1.63 -4.98
CA ALA A 46 4.71 0.84 -6.11
C ALA A 46 5.44 1.73 -7.11
N VAL A 47 6.37 1.16 -7.84
CA VAL A 47 7.06 1.82 -8.94
C VAL A 47 6.20 1.71 -10.20
N THR A 48 6.06 2.83 -10.90
CA THR A 48 5.25 2.92 -12.11
C THR A 48 6.05 2.56 -13.37
N ALA A 49 5.36 2.26 -14.46
CA ALA A 49 5.99 1.95 -15.74
C ALA A 49 6.76 3.15 -16.34
N ASP A 50 6.34 4.37 -16.01
CA ASP A 50 6.99 5.63 -16.42
C ASP A 50 8.10 6.08 -15.46
N GLY A 51 8.53 5.23 -14.51
CA GLY A 51 9.70 5.46 -13.66
C GLY A 51 9.47 6.40 -12.48
N GLY A 52 8.25 6.48 -11.99
CA GLY A 52 7.88 7.20 -10.77
C GLY A 52 7.34 6.28 -9.68
N GLU A 53 6.78 6.86 -8.62
CA GLU A 53 6.09 6.09 -7.58
C GLU A 53 4.67 6.59 -7.33
N ILE A 54 3.77 5.66 -7.00
CA ILE A 54 2.39 5.90 -6.59
C ILE A 54 2.05 5.08 -5.35
N GLY A 55 0.94 5.40 -4.69
CA GLY A 55 0.41 4.60 -3.59
C GLY A 55 0.09 3.17 -4.01
N ARG A 56 0.29 2.21 -3.11
CA ARG A 56 0.10 0.79 -3.40
C ARG A 56 -1.35 0.46 -3.79
N ALA A 57 -2.34 1.08 -3.16
CA ALA A 57 -3.75 0.88 -3.50
C ALA A 57 -4.05 1.24 -4.97
N GLN A 58 -3.43 2.31 -5.52
CA GLN A 58 -3.63 2.70 -6.91
C GLN A 58 -2.95 1.73 -7.89
N ALA A 59 -1.87 1.06 -7.48
CA ALA A 59 -1.29 -0.03 -8.28
C ALA A 59 -2.23 -1.25 -8.35
N VAL A 60 -2.89 -1.60 -7.24
CA VAL A 60 -3.94 -2.65 -7.23
C VAL A 60 -5.14 -2.25 -8.10
N GLN A 61 -5.57 -0.99 -8.04
CA GLN A 61 -6.65 -0.47 -8.88
C GLN A 61 -6.28 -0.46 -10.37
N ALA A 62 -5.02 -0.14 -10.70
CA ALA A 62 -4.50 -0.26 -12.07
C ALA A 62 -4.57 -1.72 -12.55
N GLN A 63 -4.16 -2.69 -11.71
CA GLN A 63 -4.31 -4.11 -12.00
C GLN A 63 -5.78 -4.50 -12.21
N ALA A 64 -6.71 -3.95 -11.41
CA ALA A 64 -8.14 -4.17 -11.62
C ALA A 64 -8.63 -3.70 -13.00
N CYS A 65 -8.00 -2.66 -13.53
CA CYS A 65 -8.22 -2.17 -14.90
C CYS A 65 -7.38 -2.91 -15.97
N ARG A 66 -6.53 -3.88 -15.58
CA ARG A 66 -5.52 -4.51 -16.46
C ARG A 66 -4.57 -3.50 -17.10
N LEU A 67 -4.22 -2.45 -16.36
CA LEU A 67 -3.29 -1.41 -16.76
C LEU A 67 -2.00 -1.51 -15.95
N ALA A 68 -0.88 -1.12 -16.56
CA ALA A 68 0.34 -0.84 -15.83
C ALA A 68 0.16 0.42 -14.96
N PRO A 69 0.66 0.45 -13.72
CA PRO A 69 0.66 1.65 -12.90
C PRO A 69 1.35 2.83 -13.59
N HIS A 70 0.76 4.02 -13.52
CA HIS A 70 1.26 5.25 -14.11
C HIS A 70 1.16 6.41 -13.11
N THR A 71 2.11 7.36 -13.13
CA THR A 71 2.16 8.47 -12.18
C THR A 71 0.93 9.37 -12.20
N ASP A 72 0.25 9.48 -13.34
CA ASP A 72 -1.01 10.22 -13.44
C ASP A 72 -2.15 9.61 -12.61
N MET A 73 -2.10 8.33 -12.25
CA MET A 73 -3.13 7.68 -11.43
C MET A 73 -3.10 8.15 -9.97
N ASN A 74 -1.95 8.66 -9.51
CA ASN A 74 -1.79 9.26 -8.18
C ASN A 74 -0.77 10.41 -8.24
N PRO A 75 -1.18 11.60 -8.73
CA PRO A 75 -0.25 12.71 -8.99
C PRO A 75 0.40 13.30 -7.75
N VAL A 76 -0.22 13.18 -6.58
CA VAL A 76 0.34 13.67 -5.31
C VAL A 76 0.37 12.54 -4.30
N LEU A 77 1.57 12.16 -3.85
CA LEU A 77 1.78 11.19 -2.79
C LEU A 77 2.57 11.82 -1.65
N LEU A 78 2.06 11.72 -0.43
CA LEU A 78 2.72 12.14 0.79
C LEU A 78 3.25 10.92 1.53
N LYS A 79 4.55 10.90 1.84
CA LYS A 79 5.20 9.84 2.64
C LYS A 79 5.63 10.40 3.98
N PRO A 80 4.90 10.11 5.07
CA PRO A 80 5.26 10.58 6.41
C PRO A 80 6.68 10.10 6.80
N ASN A 81 7.57 11.03 7.11
CA ASN A 81 8.93 10.74 7.59
C ASN A 81 9.10 11.08 9.08
N SER A 82 8.17 11.86 9.64
CA SER A 82 8.09 12.21 11.06
C SER A 82 6.62 12.37 11.46
N ASP A 83 6.36 12.74 12.72
CA ASP A 83 4.99 12.99 13.19
C ASP A 83 4.37 14.27 12.61
N THR A 84 5.19 15.19 12.12
CA THR A 84 4.76 16.50 11.60
C THR A 84 5.22 16.77 10.18
N GLY A 85 6.01 15.89 9.58
CA GLY A 85 6.60 16.08 8.25
C GLY A 85 6.33 14.93 7.30
N ALA A 86 6.27 15.26 6.02
CA ALA A 86 6.17 14.28 4.95
C ALA A 86 7.05 14.66 3.76
N GLN A 87 7.58 13.66 3.08
CA GLN A 87 8.14 13.83 1.75
C GLN A 87 6.99 13.99 0.76
N VAL A 88 7.00 15.09 0.02
CA VAL A 88 6.00 15.39 -1.04
C VAL A 88 6.52 14.85 -2.37
N ILE A 89 5.72 14.02 -2.99
CA ILE A 89 5.99 13.41 -4.29
C ILE A 89 4.93 13.91 -5.26
N VAL A 90 5.37 14.50 -6.37
CA VAL A 90 4.48 15.00 -7.43
C VAL A 90 4.85 14.32 -8.73
N HIS A 91 3.84 13.78 -9.43
CA HIS A 91 4.04 12.98 -10.65
C HIS A 91 5.16 11.92 -10.49
N GLY A 92 5.10 11.20 -9.37
CA GLY A 92 6.01 10.10 -9.06
C GLY A 92 7.43 10.49 -8.65
N LYS A 93 7.77 11.79 -8.57
CA LYS A 93 9.10 12.29 -8.18
C LYS A 93 9.06 13.07 -6.88
N ALA A 94 10.02 12.80 -6.00
CA ALA A 94 10.18 13.56 -4.77
C ALA A 94 10.55 15.02 -5.10
N VAL A 95 9.75 15.97 -4.63
CA VAL A 95 9.98 17.40 -4.85
C VAL A 95 10.68 18.03 -3.66
N THR A 96 10.18 17.74 -2.45
CA THR A 96 10.69 18.33 -1.21
C THR A 96 10.14 17.56 0.02
N CYS A 97 10.71 17.87 1.20
CA CYS A 97 10.11 17.52 2.48
C CYS A 97 9.45 18.75 3.08
N MET A 98 8.20 18.62 3.50
CA MET A 98 7.42 19.72 4.08
C MET A 98 6.79 19.30 5.40
N ASN A 99 6.64 20.26 6.33
CA ASN A 99 5.73 20.08 7.43
C ASN A 99 4.27 20.36 6.97
N ALA A 100 3.30 20.01 7.82
CA ALA A 100 1.88 20.13 7.48
C ALA A 100 1.45 21.58 7.13
N VAL A 101 2.03 22.61 7.76
CA VAL A 101 1.73 24.02 7.49
C VAL A 101 2.23 24.41 6.11
N ALA A 102 3.51 24.16 5.81
CA ALA A 102 4.08 24.45 4.49
C ALA A 102 3.38 23.70 3.36
N TYR A 103 2.94 22.46 3.60
CA TYR A 103 2.16 21.71 2.63
C TYR A 103 0.77 22.33 2.39
N HIS A 104 0.15 22.90 3.43
CA HIS A 104 -1.15 23.59 3.26
C HIS A 104 -1.04 24.73 2.24
N ASP A 105 0.02 25.53 2.32
CA ASP A 105 0.28 26.60 1.36
C ASP A 105 0.63 26.07 -0.05
N TYR A 106 1.24 24.90 -0.12
CA TYR A 106 1.60 24.23 -1.39
C TYR A 106 0.40 23.60 -2.12
N LYS A 107 -0.74 23.41 -1.46
CA LYS A 107 -1.92 22.74 -2.03
C LYS A 107 -2.43 23.36 -3.34
N ALA A 108 -2.32 24.67 -3.51
CA ALA A 108 -2.72 25.34 -4.76
C ALA A 108 -1.87 24.86 -5.96
N ILE A 109 -0.56 24.66 -5.74
CA ILE A 109 0.37 24.13 -6.74
C ILE A 109 0.06 22.64 -6.97
N ALA A 110 -0.16 21.89 -5.91
CA ALA A 110 -0.52 20.47 -5.99
C ALA A 110 -1.83 20.26 -6.77
N MET A 111 -2.82 21.14 -6.62
CA MET A 111 -4.08 21.07 -7.35
C MET A 111 -3.88 21.20 -8.87
N GLN A 112 -2.95 22.04 -9.32
CA GLN A 112 -2.62 22.14 -10.76
C GLN A 112 -2.09 20.81 -11.29
N ALA A 113 -1.21 20.13 -10.56
CA ALA A 113 -0.70 18.82 -10.93
C ALA A 113 -1.82 17.76 -10.96
N VAL A 114 -2.73 17.79 -9.99
CA VAL A 114 -3.92 16.92 -9.92
C VAL A 114 -4.80 17.09 -11.16
N LEU A 115 -5.18 18.33 -11.47
CA LEU A 115 -6.05 18.62 -12.62
C LEU A 115 -5.39 18.29 -13.96
N ALA A 116 -4.09 18.55 -14.10
CA ALA A 116 -3.34 18.18 -15.31
C ALA A 116 -3.29 16.66 -15.52
N SER A 117 -3.06 15.86 -14.47
CA SER A 117 -3.09 14.40 -14.55
C SER A 117 -4.49 13.87 -14.88
N HIS A 118 -5.52 14.38 -14.20
CA HIS A 118 -6.90 14.02 -14.49
C HIS A 118 -7.26 14.33 -15.95
N GLN A 119 -6.86 15.48 -16.46
CA GLN A 119 -7.12 15.87 -17.87
C GLN A 119 -6.45 14.89 -18.84
N ARG A 120 -5.17 14.50 -18.60
CA ARG A 120 -4.48 13.51 -19.46
C ARG A 120 -5.17 12.15 -19.46
N LEU A 121 -5.59 11.67 -18.29
CA LEU A 121 -6.33 10.41 -18.18
C LEU A 121 -7.70 10.48 -18.85
N SER A 122 -8.41 11.57 -18.63
CA SER A 122 -9.73 11.81 -19.20
C SER A 122 -9.74 11.87 -20.74
N GLN A 123 -8.64 12.29 -21.35
CA GLN A 123 -8.50 12.29 -22.81
C GLN A 123 -8.28 10.88 -23.38
N ARG A 124 -7.82 9.94 -22.55
CA ARG A 124 -7.43 8.58 -22.98
C ARG A 124 -8.47 7.52 -22.62
N TYR A 125 -9.24 7.75 -21.57
CA TYR A 125 -10.20 6.77 -21.04
C TYR A 125 -11.60 7.34 -20.96
N PRO A 126 -12.63 6.61 -21.41
CA PRO A 126 -14.01 7.06 -21.34
C PRO A 126 -14.54 7.21 -19.90
N VAL A 127 -14.00 6.43 -18.96
CA VAL A 127 -14.39 6.48 -17.55
C VAL A 127 -13.16 6.60 -16.66
N VAL A 128 -13.18 7.57 -15.74
CA VAL A 128 -12.20 7.74 -14.64
C VAL A 128 -12.92 7.47 -13.34
N VAL A 129 -12.48 6.46 -12.58
CA VAL A 129 -12.99 6.18 -11.22
C VAL A 129 -12.03 6.77 -10.20
N VAL A 130 -12.52 7.70 -9.40
CA VAL A 130 -11.72 8.50 -8.47
C VAL A 130 -11.90 8.03 -7.04
N GLU A 131 -10.81 7.89 -6.33
CA GLU A 131 -10.80 7.64 -4.87
C GLU A 131 -10.49 8.91 -4.10
N GLY A 132 -11.36 9.29 -3.16
CA GLY A 132 -11.10 10.35 -2.19
C GLY A 132 -10.15 9.92 -1.08
N ALA A 133 -9.68 10.87 -0.28
CA ALA A 133 -8.78 10.64 0.85
C ALA A 133 -9.46 11.00 2.19
N GLY A 134 -9.41 10.09 3.18
CA GLY A 134 -10.05 10.30 4.48
C GLY A 134 -11.56 10.51 4.35
N SER A 135 -12.06 11.63 4.89
CA SER A 135 -13.47 12.06 4.84
C SER A 135 -13.60 13.46 4.26
N PRO A 136 -14.63 13.77 3.45
CA PRO A 136 -14.91 15.13 3.01
C PRO A 136 -15.42 16.03 4.13
N ALA A 137 -15.77 15.46 5.28
CA ALA A 137 -16.30 16.17 6.44
C ALA A 137 -15.23 16.68 7.43
N GLU A 138 -13.95 16.56 7.09
CA GLU A 138 -12.84 17.10 7.89
C GLU A 138 -12.80 18.64 7.79
N ILE A 139 -13.57 19.31 8.63
CA ILE A 139 -13.80 20.76 8.58
C ILE A 139 -12.49 21.58 8.62
N ASN A 140 -11.53 21.14 9.42
CA ASN A 140 -10.21 21.76 9.55
C ASN A 140 -9.31 21.60 8.31
N LEU A 141 -9.64 20.68 7.39
CA LEU A 141 -8.87 20.41 6.18
C LEU A 141 -9.56 20.87 4.89
N ARG A 142 -10.77 21.41 4.99
CA ARG A 142 -11.57 21.80 3.82
C ARG A 142 -10.96 22.94 3.01
N ALA A 143 -10.32 23.90 3.67
CA ALA A 143 -9.65 24.99 2.97
C ALA A 143 -8.50 24.40 2.10
N GLY A 144 -8.60 24.62 0.77
CA GLY A 144 -7.64 24.08 -0.18
C GLY A 144 -7.71 22.55 -0.32
N ASP A 145 -8.89 21.94 -0.16
CA ASP A 145 -9.08 20.49 -0.39
C ASP A 145 -8.81 20.16 -1.86
N ILE A 146 -7.85 19.25 -2.07
CA ILE A 146 -7.48 18.74 -3.41
C ILE A 146 -7.84 17.25 -3.60
N ALA A 147 -8.37 16.62 -2.56
CA ALA A 147 -8.50 15.18 -2.48
C ALA A 147 -9.95 14.67 -2.46
N ASN A 148 -10.91 15.53 -2.11
CA ASN A 148 -12.32 15.18 -1.98
C ASN A 148 -13.22 16.16 -2.74
N MET A 149 -14.04 16.96 -2.04
CA MET A 149 -15.05 17.83 -2.68
C MET A 149 -14.42 18.97 -3.47
N GLY A 150 -13.26 19.51 -3.05
CA GLY A 150 -12.56 20.53 -3.84
C GLY A 150 -12.15 20.02 -5.21
N PHE A 151 -11.68 18.77 -5.32
CA PHE A 151 -11.44 18.12 -6.61
C PHE A 151 -12.77 17.86 -7.35
N ALA A 152 -13.78 17.28 -6.65
CA ALA A 152 -15.05 16.93 -7.27
C ALA A 152 -15.75 18.15 -7.90
N GLU A 153 -15.68 19.33 -7.23
CA GLU A 153 -16.20 20.58 -7.77
C GLU A 153 -15.40 21.08 -8.98
N ALA A 154 -14.06 20.99 -8.91
CA ALA A 154 -13.20 21.46 -9.99
C ALA A 154 -13.40 20.71 -11.33
N VAL A 155 -13.77 19.43 -11.27
CA VAL A 155 -14.00 18.59 -12.45
C VAL A 155 -15.48 18.27 -12.71
N ASP A 156 -16.38 18.83 -11.90
CA ASP A 156 -17.84 18.66 -11.98
C ASP A 156 -18.29 17.19 -12.02
N CYS A 157 -17.76 16.35 -11.11
CA CYS A 157 -18.08 14.92 -11.10
C CYS A 157 -19.09 14.53 -10.01
N PRO A 158 -19.93 13.50 -10.25
CA PRO A 158 -20.78 12.88 -9.24
C PRO A 158 -19.94 12.13 -8.19
N VAL A 159 -20.49 12.08 -6.97
CA VAL A 159 -19.85 11.45 -5.81
C VAL A 159 -20.76 10.37 -5.25
N ILE A 160 -20.17 9.22 -4.89
CA ILE A 160 -20.76 8.17 -4.05
C ILE A 160 -20.09 8.24 -2.67
N LEU A 161 -20.89 8.29 -1.60
CA LEU A 161 -20.37 8.17 -0.24
C LEU A 161 -20.44 6.71 0.23
N VAL A 162 -19.31 6.17 0.68
CA VAL A 162 -19.23 4.84 1.30
C VAL A 162 -19.02 4.93 2.79
N ALA A 163 -19.74 4.11 3.57
CA ALA A 163 -19.64 4.05 5.02
C ALA A 163 -19.56 2.61 5.51
N ASP A 164 -18.74 2.36 6.53
CA ASP A 164 -18.57 1.06 7.18
C ASP A 164 -19.60 0.88 8.29
N ILE A 165 -20.48 -0.14 8.18
CA ILE A 165 -21.46 -0.48 9.21
C ILE A 165 -20.89 -1.35 10.32
N ASN A 166 -19.81 -2.06 10.09
CA ASN A 166 -19.26 -3.05 11.02
C ASN A 166 -18.78 -2.42 12.35
N ARG A 167 -18.44 -1.12 12.34
CA ARG A 167 -18.01 -0.36 13.52
C ARG A 167 -19.18 0.32 14.25
N GLY A 168 -20.40 0.24 13.73
CA GLY A 168 -21.57 0.94 14.24
C GLY A 168 -21.64 2.41 13.79
N GLY A 169 -22.79 3.05 14.01
CA GLY A 169 -23.00 4.47 13.73
C GLY A 169 -23.10 4.86 12.25
N VAL A 170 -23.30 3.91 11.33
CA VAL A 170 -23.29 4.16 9.87
C VAL A 170 -24.25 5.26 9.43
N PHE A 171 -25.46 5.31 9.98
CA PHE A 171 -26.45 6.34 9.64
C PHE A 171 -26.00 7.72 10.10
N ALA A 172 -25.44 7.83 11.31
CA ALA A 172 -24.89 9.09 11.82
C ALA A 172 -23.71 9.56 10.97
N HIS A 173 -22.84 8.64 10.54
CA HIS A 173 -21.73 8.98 9.67
C HIS A 173 -22.19 9.49 8.31
N LEU A 174 -23.18 8.83 7.66
CA LEU A 174 -23.71 9.26 6.36
C LEU A 174 -24.43 10.61 6.44
N VAL A 175 -25.39 10.74 7.37
CA VAL A 175 -26.15 11.98 7.56
C VAL A 175 -25.22 13.11 7.99
N GLY A 176 -24.36 12.89 8.99
CA GLY A 176 -23.43 13.90 9.47
C GLY A 176 -22.44 14.37 8.40
N THR A 177 -21.89 13.43 7.62
CA THR A 177 -21.01 13.78 6.50
C THR A 177 -21.74 14.65 5.49
N LEU A 178 -22.96 14.25 5.07
CA LEU A 178 -23.75 15.01 4.09
C LEU A 178 -24.10 16.43 4.61
N GLU A 179 -24.53 16.55 5.85
CA GLU A 179 -24.93 17.83 6.47
C GLU A 179 -23.77 18.82 6.61
N LEU A 180 -22.54 18.34 6.74
CA LEU A 180 -21.33 19.17 6.83
C LEU A 180 -20.85 19.69 5.47
N LEU A 181 -21.41 19.19 4.37
CA LEU A 181 -21.11 19.65 3.02
C LEU A 181 -21.93 20.88 2.64
N SER A 182 -21.37 21.73 1.77
CA SER A 182 -22.11 22.85 1.18
C SER A 182 -23.25 22.36 0.29
N PRO A 183 -24.27 23.19 -0.03
CA PRO A 183 -25.36 22.78 -0.90
C PRO A 183 -24.90 22.30 -2.29
N SER A 184 -23.83 22.88 -2.85
CA SER A 184 -23.30 22.46 -4.15
C SER A 184 -22.62 21.10 -4.07
N GLU A 185 -21.90 20.82 -2.98
CA GLU A 185 -21.26 19.54 -2.74
C GLU A 185 -22.30 18.46 -2.42
N GLN A 186 -23.33 18.76 -1.62
CA GLN A 186 -24.46 17.85 -1.38
C GLN A 186 -25.17 17.47 -2.67
N ALA A 187 -25.32 18.40 -3.61
CA ALA A 187 -25.93 18.14 -4.92
C ALA A 187 -25.09 17.14 -5.77
N ARG A 188 -23.77 17.10 -5.56
CA ARG A 188 -22.85 16.12 -6.22
C ARG A 188 -22.98 14.72 -5.65
N VAL A 189 -23.35 14.56 -4.38
CA VAL A 189 -23.59 13.24 -3.79
C VAL A 189 -24.83 12.62 -4.44
N LYS A 190 -24.64 11.53 -5.17
CA LYS A 190 -25.71 10.85 -5.93
C LYS A 190 -26.26 9.64 -5.20
N GLY A 191 -25.54 9.12 -4.19
CA GLY A 191 -26.02 8.01 -3.41
C GLY A 191 -25.01 7.51 -2.39
N PHE A 192 -25.45 6.52 -1.63
CA PHE A 192 -24.69 5.90 -0.57
C PHE A 192 -24.41 4.43 -0.86
N VAL A 193 -23.25 3.94 -0.41
CA VAL A 193 -22.94 2.51 -0.33
C VAL A 193 -22.64 2.18 1.12
N ILE A 194 -23.35 1.21 1.68
CA ILE A 194 -23.07 0.68 3.02
C ILE A 194 -22.16 -0.53 2.85
N ASN A 195 -21.02 -0.53 3.54
CA ASN A 195 -20.00 -1.55 3.38
C ASN A 195 -19.86 -2.43 4.65
N ARG A 196 -19.37 -3.66 4.46
CA ARG A 196 -19.07 -4.63 5.53
C ARG A 196 -20.28 -5.04 6.36
N PHE A 197 -21.45 -5.15 5.75
CA PHE A 197 -22.65 -5.58 6.43
C PHE A 197 -22.58 -7.06 6.82
N ARG A 198 -23.08 -7.37 8.01
CA ARG A 198 -23.24 -8.74 8.52
C ARG A 198 -24.66 -8.90 9.02
N GLY A 199 -25.35 -9.92 8.57
CA GLY A 199 -26.69 -10.24 9.02
C GLY A 199 -27.72 -10.29 7.90
N ASP A 200 -29.00 -10.31 8.27
CA ASP A 200 -30.13 -10.30 7.35
C ASP A 200 -30.44 -8.87 6.88
N ILE A 201 -30.41 -8.65 5.58
CA ILE A 201 -30.68 -7.35 4.95
C ILE A 201 -32.10 -6.84 5.28
N ALA A 202 -33.08 -7.73 5.50
CA ALA A 202 -34.43 -7.35 5.87
C ALA A 202 -34.50 -6.57 7.19
N LEU A 203 -33.56 -6.83 8.12
CA LEU A 203 -33.46 -6.07 9.36
C LEU A 203 -32.88 -4.67 9.16
N LEU A 204 -32.11 -4.47 8.12
CA LEU A 204 -31.52 -3.17 7.79
C LEU A 204 -32.47 -2.30 6.96
N GLN A 205 -33.39 -2.91 6.20
CA GLN A 205 -34.23 -2.22 5.23
C GLN A 205 -34.97 -0.99 5.79
N PRO A 206 -35.63 -1.04 6.98
CA PRO A 206 -36.26 0.16 7.53
C PRO A 206 -35.31 1.32 7.77
N GLY A 207 -34.03 1.02 8.07
CA GLY A 207 -33.00 2.03 8.21
C GLY A 207 -32.57 2.62 6.86
N LEU A 208 -32.54 1.82 5.80
CA LEU A 208 -32.25 2.30 4.45
C LEU A 208 -33.35 3.25 3.97
N ASP A 209 -34.62 2.84 4.13
CA ASP A 209 -35.79 3.65 3.78
C ASP A 209 -35.81 4.98 4.53
N TRP A 210 -35.48 4.94 5.84
CA TRP A 210 -35.34 6.15 6.66
C TRP A 210 -34.23 7.06 6.15
N LEU A 211 -33.06 6.50 5.78
CA LEU A 211 -31.91 7.25 5.28
C LEU A 211 -32.25 7.98 3.97
N GLU A 212 -32.89 7.27 3.04
CA GLU A 212 -33.34 7.87 1.76
C GLU A 212 -34.37 8.96 1.97
N ALA A 213 -35.39 8.73 2.81
CA ALA A 213 -36.40 9.73 3.16
C ALA A 213 -35.80 10.96 3.86
N ARG A 214 -34.80 10.76 4.73
CA ARG A 214 -34.13 11.83 5.48
C ARG A 214 -33.23 12.69 4.62
N THR A 215 -32.55 12.10 3.63
CA THR A 215 -31.48 12.76 2.88
C THR A 215 -31.86 13.11 1.44
N GLY A 216 -32.90 12.48 0.89
CA GLY A 216 -33.26 12.57 -0.53
C GLY A 216 -32.21 11.92 -1.45
N LYS A 217 -31.31 11.06 -0.91
CA LYS A 217 -30.27 10.36 -1.67
C LYS A 217 -30.55 8.87 -1.63
N SER A 218 -30.36 8.17 -2.76
CA SER A 218 -30.58 6.75 -2.85
C SER A 218 -29.47 5.95 -2.15
N VAL A 219 -29.81 4.82 -1.55
CA VAL A 219 -28.86 3.78 -1.16
C VAL A 219 -28.62 2.90 -2.39
N LEU A 220 -27.43 3.04 -2.98
CA LEU A 220 -27.04 2.30 -4.18
C LEU A 220 -26.77 0.81 -3.90
N GLY A 221 -26.66 0.43 -2.64
CA GLY A 221 -26.55 -0.94 -2.21
C GLY A 221 -25.79 -1.13 -0.91
N VAL A 222 -25.80 -2.40 -0.46
CA VAL A 222 -25.18 -2.84 0.79
C VAL A 222 -24.23 -3.99 0.48
N LEU A 223 -22.93 -3.75 0.64
CA LEU A 223 -21.90 -4.77 0.43
C LEU A 223 -21.73 -5.63 1.67
N PRO A 224 -21.72 -6.95 1.54
CA PRO A 224 -21.49 -7.85 2.66
C PRO A 224 -20.07 -7.76 3.17
N HIS A 225 -19.86 -8.19 4.41
CA HIS A 225 -18.53 -8.39 4.95
C HIS A 225 -17.89 -9.64 4.34
N VAL A 226 -16.77 -9.46 3.63
CA VAL A 226 -15.98 -10.55 3.07
C VAL A 226 -14.75 -10.76 3.95
N GLY A 227 -14.70 -11.88 4.65
CA GLY A 227 -13.66 -12.16 5.66
C GLY A 227 -12.32 -12.62 5.08
N ASP A 228 -12.36 -13.25 3.91
CA ASP A 228 -11.24 -13.90 3.23
C ASP A 228 -10.82 -13.17 1.94
N LEU A 229 -10.98 -11.87 1.93
CA LEU A 229 -10.52 -11.00 0.86
C LEU A 229 -9.08 -10.53 1.16
N HIS A 230 -8.16 -10.86 0.28
CA HIS A 230 -6.74 -10.60 0.43
C HIS A 230 -6.25 -9.55 -0.56
N LEU A 231 -6.69 -8.31 -0.38
CA LEU A 231 -6.15 -7.16 -1.07
C LEU A 231 -5.12 -6.46 -0.19
N GLU A 232 -4.09 -5.94 -0.82
CA GLU A 232 -3.04 -5.21 -0.17
C GLU A 232 -3.60 -4.00 0.59
N ALA A 233 -3.31 -3.94 1.90
CA ALA A 233 -3.77 -2.86 2.76
C ALA A 233 -2.93 -1.58 2.52
N GLU A 234 -3.59 -0.42 2.51
CA GLU A 234 -2.91 0.87 2.31
C GLU A 234 -2.29 1.39 3.61
N ASP A 235 -3.07 1.43 4.68
CA ASP A 235 -2.73 2.17 5.91
C ASP A 235 -2.42 1.30 7.12
N GLY A 236 -2.63 0.01 7.04
CA GLY A 236 -2.47 -0.88 8.19
C GLY A 236 -1.89 -2.24 7.84
N ILE A 237 -1.12 -2.79 8.76
CA ILE A 237 -0.60 -4.15 8.63
C ILE A 237 -1.77 -5.13 8.84
N ASP A 238 -2.09 -5.90 7.81
CA ASP A 238 -3.06 -6.99 7.93
C ASP A 238 -2.39 -8.20 8.60
N GLN A 239 -2.86 -8.55 9.79
CA GLN A 239 -2.36 -9.69 10.55
C GLN A 239 -3.24 -10.94 10.42
N ARG A 240 -4.32 -10.88 9.64
CA ARG A 240 -5.23 -12.02 9.46
C ARG A 240 -4.53 -13.12 8.67
N GLN A 241 -4.56 -14.31 9.18
CA GLN A 241 -4.01 -15.51 8.53
C GLN A 241 -5.09 -16.60 8.46
N GLY A 242 -5.02 -17.42 7.41
CA GLY A 242 -5.79 -18.66 7.33
C GLY A 242 -5.26 -19.74 8.27
N ALA A 243 -5.88 -20.92 8.25
CA ALA A 243 -5.37 -22.08 8.96
C ALA A 243 -3.95 -22.42 8.47
N LYS A 244 -3.06 -22.73 9.42
CA LYS A 244 -1.67 -23.11 9.15
C LYS A 244 -1.44 -24.58 9.42
N HIS A 245 -0.44 -25.16 8.74
CA HIS A 245 0.00 -26.51 9.04
C HIS A 245 0.62 -26.59 10.43
N GLU A 246 0.55 -27.77 11.08
CA GLU A 246 1.10 -27.97 12.43
C GLU A 246 2.61 -27.66 12.53
N ARG A 247 3.35 -27.86 11.44
CA ARG A 247 4.80 -27.59 11.34
C ARG A 247 5.07 -26.39 10.42
N ALA A 248 4.27 -25.32 10.56
CA ALA A 248 4.51 -24.11 9.78
C ALA A 248 5.84 -23.45 10.19
N LEU A 249 6.56 -22.94 9.18
CA LEU A 249 7.78 -22.14 9.37
C LEU A 249 7.43 -20.84 10.11
N LYS A 250 8.10 -20.56 11.21
CA LYS A 250 7.86 -19.36 12.00
C LYS A 250 8.68 -18.19 11.47
N VAL A 251 7.97 -17.21 10.93
CA VAL A 251 8.56 -15.99 10.35
C VAL A 251 8.17 -14.78 11.19
N ILE A 252 9.16 -14.00 11.59
CA ILE A 252 8.97 -12.80 12.41
C ILE A 252 9.34 -11.56 11.62
N VAL A 253 8.46 -10.56 11.68
CA VAL A 253 8.73 -9.20 11.18
C VAL A 253 8.61 -8.21 12.32
N PRO A 254 9.71 -7.61 12.81
CA PRO A 254 9.65 -6.52 13.78
C PRO A 254 8.97 -5.29 13.17
N VAL A 255 7.91 -4.80 13.81
CA VAL A 255 7.20 -3.60 13.36
C VAL A 255 7.96 -2.35 13.81
N LEU A 256 8.65 -1.75 12.85
CA LEU A 256 9.37 -0.50 13.05
C LEU A 256 8.42 0.70 12.94
N PRO A 257 8.67 1.83 13.63
CA PRO A 257 7.79 3.00 13.60
C PRO A 257 7.50 3.55 12.19
N ARG A 258 8.46 3.46 11.29
CA ARG A 258 8.35 3.93 9.90
C ARG A 258 8.49 2.79 8.89
N ILE A 259 7.98 1.61 9.27
CA ILE A 259 7.90 0.47 8.35
C ILE A 259 7.23 0.89 7.04
N SER A 260 7.81 0.47 5.92
CA SER A 260 7.29 0.77 4.59
C SER A 260 7.22 -0.50 3.74
N ASN A 261 6.30 -0.52 2.79
CA ASN A 261 6.07 -1.65 1.88
C ASN A 261 5.85 -2.99 2.63
N HIS A 262 5.10 -2.94 3.73
CA HIS A 262 4.78 -4.14 4.52
C HIS A 262 3.96 -5.17 3.74
N THR A 263 3.41 -4.80 2.60
CA THR A 263 2.75 -5.70 1.66
C THR A 263 3.70 -6.73 1.04
N ASP A 264 5.02 -6.53 1.13
CA ASP A 264 6.03 -7.55 0.78
C ASP A 264 5.80 -8.88 1.52
N PHE A 265 5.14 -8.83 2.68
CA PHE A 265 4.91 -10.01 3.54
C PHE A 265 3.56 -10.68 3.31
N ASP A 266 2.69 -10.12 2.49
CA ASP A 266 1.39 -10.73 2.19
C ASP A 266 1.49 -12.13 1.57
N PRO A 267 2.42 -12.42 0.65
CA PRO A 267 2.61 -13.78 0.16
C PRO A 267 2.95 -14.78 1.27
N LEU A 268 3.79 -14.39 2.23
CA LEU A 268 4.14 -15.23 3.39
C LEU A 268 2.95 -15.40 4.34
N ARG A 269 2.21 -14.31 4.59
CA ARG A 269 1.00 -14.33 5.44
C ARG A 269 -0.06 -15.29 4.90
N LEU A 270 -0.21 -15.37 3.59
CA LEU A 270 -1.18 -16.22 2.91
C LEU A 270 -0.70 -17.65 2.69
N HIS A 271 0.61 -17.91 2.80
CA HIS A 271 1.18 -19.23 2.59
C HIS A 271 0.76 -20.21 3.71
N PRO A 272 0.18 -21.40 3.39
CA PRO A 272 -0.34 -22.33 4.40
C PRO A 272 0.74 -22.89 5.34
N GLN A 273 1.99 -22.97 4.87
CA GLN A 273 3.12 -23.50 5.63
C GLN A 273 3.94 -22.42 6.36
N VAL A 274 3.47 -21.16 6.42
CA VAL A 274 4.17 -20.05 7.09
C VAL A 274 3.29 -19.45 8.18
N ASP A 275 3.77 -19.44 9.42
CA ASP A 275 3.21 -18.67 10.52
C ASP A 275 3.96 -17.34 10.63
N LEU A 276 3.38 -16.30 10.03
CA LEU A 276 3.96 -14.95 10.00
C LEU A 276 3.47 -14.13 11.19
N GLN A 277 4.39 -13.61 11.99
CA GLN A 277 4.06 -12.77 13.14
C GLN A 277 4.71 -11.40 13.03
N PHE A 278 3.89 -10.36 13.10
CA PHE A 278 4.35 -8.99 13.25
C PHE A 278 4.52 -8.66 14.74
N ILE A 279 5.76 -8.35 15.15
CA ILE A 279 6.08 -8.06 16.54
C ILE A 279 6.02 -6.56 16.78
N GLY A 280 5.02 -6.13 17.55
CA GLY A 280 4.78 -4.75 17.89
C GLY A 280 5.69 -4.18 18.98
N PRO A 281 5.59 -2.86 19.24
CA PRO A 281 6.31 -2.21 20.33
C PRO A 281 6.03 -2.87 21.69
N GLY A 282 7.08 -3.04 22.49
CA GLY A 282 6.98 -3.63 23.84
C GLY A 282 6.91 -5.16 23.87
N GLN A 283 6.89 -5.82 22.72
CA GLN A 283 6.91 -7.28 22.64
C GLN A 283 8.35 -7.78 22.38
N PRO A 284 8.80 -8.82 23.08
CA PRO A 284 10.07 -9.46 22.77
C PRO A 284 9.96 -10.28 21.48
N ILE A 285 11.04 -10.38 20.71
CA ILE A 285 11.09 -11.29 19.56
C ILE A 285 11.09 -12.75 20.08
N PRO A 286 10.07 -13.55 19.72
CA PRO A 286 10.00 -14.95 20.10
C PRO A 286 10.99 -15.81 19.31
N ALA A 287 11.08 -17.11 19.63
CA ALA A 287 11.84 -18.07 18.82
C ALA A 287 11.20 -18.20 17.42
N ALA A 288 12.03 -18.14 16.39
CA ALA A 288 11.64 -18.18 14.98
C ALA A 288 12.64 -18.99 14.15
N ASP A 289 12.24 -19.34 12.94
CA ASP A 289 13.12 -19.94 11.93
C ASP A 289 13.73 -18.83 11.05
N LEU A 290 12.94 -17.79 10.76
CA LEU A 290 13.33 -16.64 9.95
C LEU A 290 12.89 -15.33 10.62
N ILE A 291 13.81 -14.37 10.69
CA ILE A 291 13.49 -12.96 11.00
C ILE A 291 13.65 -12.13 9.72
N ILE A 292 12.74 -11.20 9.45
CA ILE A 292 12.83 -10.30 8.31
C ILE A 292 12.80 -8.85 8.81
N LEU A 293 13.88 -8.10 8.60
CA LEU A 293 13.92 -6.67 8.80
C LEU A 293 13.29 -5.98 7.59
N PRO A 294 12.20 -5.24 7.79
CA PRO A 294 11.43 -4.65 6.69
C PRO A 294 12.06 -3.39 6.12
N GLY A 295 11.47 -2.87 5.05
CA GLY A 295 11.70 -1.53 4.56
C GLY A 295 11.35 -0.46 5.61
N SER A 296 12.05 0.66 5.57
CA SER A 296 11.85 1.78 6.48
C SER A 296 11.97 3.11 5.75
N LYS A 297 11.12 4.08 6.13
CA LYS A 297 11.19 5.47 5.65
C LYS A 297 12.08 6.36 6.53
N SER A 298 12.58 5.83 7.65
CA SER A 298 13.52 6.51 8.55
C SER A 298 14.47 5.49 9.15
N VAL A 299 15.45 5.04 8.35
CA VAL A 299 16.30 3.90 8.68
C VAL A 299 17.09 4.13 9.97
N ARG A 300 17.71 5.31 10.13
CA ARG A 300 18.48 5.64 11.33
C ARG A 300 17.60 5.73 12.58
N GLY A 301 16.41 6.33 12.45
CA GLY A 301 15.44 6.42 13.54
C GLY A 301 14.91 5.06 13.96
N ASP A 302 14.55 4.23 12.99
CA ASP A 302 14.04 2.88 13.21
C ASP A 302 15.12 1.94 13.79
N LEU A 303 16.37 2.06 13.34
CA LEU A 303 17.51 1.33 13.90
C LEU A 303 17.76 1.68 15.37
N ALA A 304 17.65 2.95 15.74
CA ALA A 304 17.73 3.38 17.13
C ALA A 304 16.61 2.77 17.99
N GLN A 305 15.37 2.73 17.45
CA GLN A 305 14.24 2.09 18.12
C GLN A 305 14.39 0.56 18.23
N LEU A 306 14.92 -0.10 17.20
CA LEU A 306 15.24 -1.53 17.22
C LEU A 306 16.19 -1.86 18.39
N ARG A 307 17.25 -1.07 18.57
CA ARG A 307 18.21 -1.21 19.68
C ARG A 307 17.57 -0.90 21.04
N ALA A 308 16.81 0.19 21.14
CA ALA A 308 16.13 0.58 22.38
C ALA A 308 15.18 -0.52 22.91
N ARG A 309 14.68 -1.36 22.00
CA ARG A 309 13.81 -2.51 22.32
C ARG A 309 14.59 -3.80 22.58
N GLY A 310 15.92 -3.80 22.46
CA GLY A 310 16.78 -4.99 22.63
C GLY A 310 16.59 -6.03 21.51
N TRP A 311 16.03 -5.64 20.40
CA TRP A 311 15.79 -6.54 19.25
C TRP A 311 17.10 -6.89 18.53
N ASP A 312 18.10 -6.03 18.54
CA ASP A 312 19.47 -6.32 18.08
C ASP A 312 20.08 -7.52 18.79
N SER A 313 19.98 -7.55 20.12
CA SER A 313 20.45 -8.68 20.94
C SER A 313 19.64 -9.96 20.66
N ALA A 314 18.33 -9.83 20.41
CA ALA A 314 17.48 -10.96 20.02
C ALA A 314 17.87 -11.53 18.65
N ILE A 315 18.16 -10.67 17.66
CA ILE A 315 18.63 -11.04 16.33
C ILE A 315 20.01 -11.73 16.42
N ALA A 316 20.95 -11.16 17.18
CA ALA A 316 22.26 -11.79 17.38
C ALA A 316 22.17 -13.18 18.02
N ARG A 317 21.27 -13.35 18.99
CA ARG A 317 20.98 -14.66 19.60
C ARG A 317 20.36 -15.61 18.59
N HIS A 318 19.38 -15.17 17.79
CA HIS A 318 18.74 -15.95 16.75
C HIS A 318 19.76 -16.53 15.76
N LEU A 319 20.65 -15.70 15.23
CA LEU A 319 21.72 -16.13 14.32
C LEU A 319 22.70 -17.12 14.98
N ARG A 320 23.06 -16.90 16.26
CA ARG A 320 23.94 -17.81 17.00
C ARG A 320 23.38 -19.24 17.09
N TYR A 321 22.06 -19.40 17.09
CA TYR A 321 21.39 -20.69 17.11
C TYR A 321 21.02 -21.23 15.70
N GLY A 322 21.59 -20.64 14.65
CA GLY A 322 21.43 -21.12 13.28
C GLY A 322 20.20 -20.60 12.55
N GLY A 323 19.47 -19.65 13.15
CA GLY A 323 18.31 -18.99 12.50
C GLY A 323 18.72 -18.19 11.28
N LYS A 324 17.75 -17.82 10.45
CA LYS A 324 17.94 -17.08 9.20
C LYS A 324 17.44 -15.64 9.34
N LEU A 325 18.11 -14.71 8.64
CA LEU A 325 17.78 -13.29 8.65
C LEU A 325 17.73 -12.72 7.23
N ILE A 326 16.65 -12.04 6.88
CA ILE A 326 16.54 -11.25 5.65
C ILE A 326 16.44 -9.78 6.00
N GLY A 327 17.15 -8.90 5.28
CA GLY A 327 16.97 -7.46 5.33
C GLY A 327 16.51 -6.92 3.97
N ILE A 328 15.34 -6.28 3.94
CA ILE A 328 14.75 -5.72 2.70
C ILE A 328 14.87 -4.19 2.75
N CYS A 329 15.46 -3.58 1.74
CA CYS A 329 15.57 -2.12 1.54
C CYS A 329 16.18 -1.41 2.77
N GLY A 330 15.39 -0.74 3.59
CA GLY A 330 15.86 -0.19 4.87
C GLY A 330 16.45 -1.25 5.80
N GLY A 331 15.90 -2.46 5.80
CA GLY A 331 16.44 -3.61 6.53
C GLY A 331 17.84 -4.01 6.04
N LEU A 332 18.09 -4.02 4.72
CA LEU A 332 19.44 -4.21 4.18
C LEU A 332 20.38 -3.15 4.77
N GLN A 333 19.99 -1.87 4.72
CA GLN A 333 20.83 -0.78 5.22
C GLN A 333 21.18 -0.93 6.70
N MET A 334 20.24 -1.45 7.52
CA MET A 334 20.46 -1.71 8.95
C MET A 334 21.47 -2.83 9.21
N LEU A 335 21.60 -3.80 8.30
CA LEU A 335 22.50 -4.95 8.46
C LEU A 335 23.98 -4.61 8.26
N GLY A 336 24.30 -3.49 7.62
CA GLY A 336 25.66 -3.03 7.35
C GLY A 336 26.42 -2.50 8.58
N GLN A 337 27.61 -1.94 8.34
CA GLN A 337 28.46 -1.31 9.35
C GLN A 337 27.92 0.07 9.76
N HIS A 338 27.57 0.91 8.74
CA HIS A 338 27.11 2.27 8.99
C HIS A 338 26.00 2.68 8.00
N VAL A 339 25.12 3.57 8.49
CA VAL A 339 24.17 4.32 7.66
C VAL A 339 24.47 5.81 7.82
N HIS A 340 24.87 6.46 6.73
CA HIS A 340 25.19 7.88 6.66
C HIS A 340 24.09 8.66 5.98
N ASP A 341 23.61 9.72 6.62
CA ASP A 341 22.65 10.68 6.07
C ASP A 341 23.24 12.10 6.15
N PRO A 342 24.21 12.43 5.28
CA PRO A 342 24.89 13.72 5.34
C PRO A 342 23.98 14.91 5.01
N LEU A 343 22.89 14.65 4.27
CA LEU A 343 21.95 15.68 3.82
C LEU A 343 20.70 15.80 4.72
N GLY A 344 20.52 14.90 5.69
CA GLY A 344 19.33 14.89 6.53
C GLY A 344 18.05 14.52 5.77
N LEU A 345 18.13 13.59 4.83
CA LEU A 345 17.00 13.20 3.98
C LEU A 345 15.89 12.48 4.74
N GLU A 346 16.25 11.78 5.81
CA GLU A 346 15.32 11.03 6.66
C GLU A 346 15.23 11.57 8.09
N GLY A 347 15.78 12.76 8.35
CA GLY A 347 15.79 13.38 9.68
C GLY A 347 16.95 14.35 9.83
N SER A 348 17.59 14.40 11.01
CA SER A 348 18.80 15.20 11.21
C SER A 348 19.99 14.59 10.49
N ALA A 349 20.80 15.42 9.82
CA ALA A 349 22.05 14.99 9.20
C ALA A 349 22.95 14.26 10.22
N GLY A 350 23.63 13.20 9.78
CA GLY A 350 24.53 12.44 10.66
C GLY A 350 24.74 11.00 10.22
N SER A 351 25.33 10.19 11.11
CA SER A 351 25.65 8.80 10.88
C SER A 351 25.20 7.94 12.06
N SER A 352 24.85 6.70 11.78
CA SER A 352 24.52 5.69 12.79
C SER A 352 25.26 4.39 12.49
N GLU A 353 25.74 3.72 13.54
CA GLU A 353 26.27 2.37 13.40
C GLU A 353 25.13 1.43 12.99
N GLY A 354 25.37 0.53 12.05
CA GLY A 354 24.49 -0.55 11.66
C GLY A 354 24.58 -1.73 12.63
N LEU A 355 23.95 -2.85 12.28
CA LEU A 355 24.02 -4.09 13.08
C LEU A 355 25.36 -4.83 12.89
N GLY A 356 26.18 -4.43 11.91
CA GLY A 356 27.51 -4.97 11.66
C GLY A 356 27.53 -6.43 11.19
N LEU A 357 26.43 -6.93 10.63
CA LEU A 357 26.29 -8.32 10.20
C LEU A 357 26.84 -8.57 8.79
N LEU A 358 26.93 -7.51 7.99
CA LEU A 358 27.49 -7.55 6.63
C LEU A 358 28.51 -6.40 6.46
N ASP A 359 29.61 -6.67 5.79
CA ASP A 359 30.70 -5.72 5.59
C ASP A 359 30.41 -4.79 4.41
N TYR A 360 29.53 -3.82 4.65
CA TYR A 360 29.23 -2.68 3.78
C TYR A 360 28.70 -1.49 4.60
N SER A 361 28.73 -0.32 4.00
CA SER A 361 28.07 0.88 4.54
C SER A 361 27.18 1.52 3.49
N THR A 362 26.15 2.21 3.95
CA THR A 362 25.18 2.90 3.09
C THR A 362 25.27 4.41 3.30
N VAL A 363 25.25 5.17 2.20
CA VAL A 363 25.07 6.61 2.18
C VAL A 363 23.74 6.94 1.56
N LEU A 364 22.93 7.76 2.23
CA LEU A 364 21.69 8.27 1.66
C LEU A 364 22.00 9.42 0.70
N GLU A 365 21.51 9.33 -0.53
CA GLU A 365 21.70 10.32 -1.59
C GLU A 365 20.35 10.95 -1.98
N ALA A 366 20.40 12.17 -2.55
CA ALA A 366 19.19 12.89 -2.95
C ALA A 366 18.42 12.17 -4.09
N ASP A 367 19.18 11.52 -4.97
CA ASP A 367 18.62 10.82 -6.13
C ASP A 367 18.08 9.45 -5.73
N LYS A 368 16.76 9.33 -5.76
CA LYS A 368 16.06 8.10 -5.42
C LYS A 368 16.08 7.11 -6.59
N GLN A 369 16.41 5.86 -6.30
CA GLN A 369 16.28 4.77 -7.27
C GLN A 369 14.83 4.29 -7.30
N LEU A 370 14.23 4.32 -8.49
CA LEU A 370 12.84 3.91 -8.75
C LEU A 370 12.84 3.05 -10.01
N ARG A 371 12.79 1.72 -9.87
CA ARG A 371 12.89 0.80 -11.00
C ARG A 371 12.08 -0.46 -10.77
N ASN A 372 11.32 -0.88 -11.78
CA ASN A 372 10.86 -2.26 -11.86
C ASN A 372 12.02 -3.11 -12.36
N VAL A 373 12.29 -4.22 -11.71
CA VAL A 373 13.42 -5.09 -12.01
C VAL A 373 13.01 -6.56 -12.11
N ALA A 374 13.73 -7.29 -12.93
CA ALA A 374 13.68 -8.75 -13.00
C ALA A 374 15.10 -9.28 -12.86
N GLY A 375 15.23 -10.51 -12.41
CA GLY A 375 16.54 -11.12 -12.21
C GLY A 375 16.43 -12.56 -11.74
N ILE A 376 17.53 -13.03 -11.18
CA ILE A 376 17.69 -14.37 -10.64
C ILE A 376 18.20 -14.25 -9.20
N LEU A 377 17.48 -14.85 -8.27
CA LEU A 377 17.93 -15.04 -6.92
C LEU A 377 19.08 -16.06 -6.93
N GLU A 378 20.22 -15.72 -6.33
CA GLU A 378 21.39 -16.61 -6.32
C GLU A 378 21.13 -17.94 -5.59
N LEU A 379 20.20 -17.92 -4.61
CA LEU A 379 19.66 -19.13 -4.01
C LEU A 379 18.85 -19.91 -5.07
N GLU A 380 19.26 -21.13 -5.30
CA GLU A 380 18.62 -22.09 -6.23
C GLU A 380 18.41 -21.55 -7.66
N LYS A 381 19.02 -20.40 -8.00
CA LYS A 381 18.85 -19.75 -9.32
C LYS A 381 17.38 -19.49 -9.69
N ALA A 382 16.56 -19.15 -8.70
CA ALA A 382 15.14 -18.91 -8.90
C ALA A 382 14.89 -17.56 -9.58
N PRO A 383 13.98 -17.48 -10.57
CA PRO A 383 13.59 -16.21 -11.18
C PRO A 383 12.87 -15.33 -10.17
N VAL A 384 13.13 -14.03 -10.23
CA VAL A 384 12.52 -13.05 -9.35
C VAL A 384 12.16 -11.79 -10.14
N THR A 385 11.05 -11.19 -9.78
CA THR A 385 10.62 -9.88 -10.26
C THR A 385 10.21 -9.01 -9.07
N GLY A 386 10.33 -7.70 -9.23
CA GLY A 386 9.95 -6.78 -8.17
C GLY A 386 10.32 -5.34 -8.53
N TYR A 387 10.60 -4.54 -7.51
CA TYR A 387 10.98 -3.15 -7.73
C TYR A 387 11.98 -2.66 -6.67
N GLU A 388 12.83 -1.72 -7.08
CA GLU A 388 13.73 -0.95 -6.22
C GLU A 388 13.11 0.42 -5.91
N ILE A 389 13.09 0.82 -4.64
CA ILE A 389 12.58 2.11 -4.20
C ILE A 389 13.36 2.62 -2.99
N HIS A 390 14.53 3.20 -3.21
CA HIS A 390 15.44 3.62 -2.13
C HIS A 390 16.28 4.82 -2.51
N ALA A 391 16.76 5.55 -1.49
CA ALA A 391 17.72 6.66 -1.62
C ALA A 391 19.16 6.24 -1.22
N GLY A 392 19.32 5.05 -0.63
CA GLY A 392 20.62 4.54 -0.18
C GLY A 392 21.49 4.04 -1.32
N VAL A 393 22.77 4.36 -1.27
CA VAL A 393 23.84 3.76 -2.08
C VAL A 393 24.75 2.98 -1.15
N THR A 394 24.76 1.66 -1.31
CA THR A 394 25.51 0.73 -0.45
C THR A 394 26.81 0.31 -1.13
N ARG A 395 27.92 0.30 -0.38
CA ARG A 395 29.24 -0.08 -0.86
C ARG A 395 29.99 -0.89 0.20
N GLY A 396 30.70 -1.92 -0.22
CA GLY A 396 31.56 -2.72 0.64
C GLY A 396 31.80 -4.14 0.13
N PRO A 397 32.76 -4.87 0.74
CA PRO A 397 33.20 -6.20 0.29
C PRO A 397 32.10 -7.26 0.30
N ALA A 398 31.09 -7.15 1.20
CA ALA A 398 30.01 -8.15 1.24
C ALA A 398 29.20 -8.22 -0.06
N LEU A 399 29.17 -7.17 -0.87
CA LEU A 399 28.48 -7.12 -2.16
C LEU A 399 29.15 -7.99 -3.25
N GLU A 400 30.35 -8.50 -3.02
CA GLU A 400 30.99 -9.49 -3.90
C GLU A 400 30.28 -10.85 -3.88
N ARG A 401 29.39 -11.07 -2.89
CA ARG A 401 28.50 -12.22 -2.83
C ARG A 401 27.05 -11.73 -2.91
N PRO A 402 26.58 -11.38 -4.10
CA PRO A 402 25.27 -10.78 -4.28
C PRO A 402 24.15 -11.78 -3.93
N ALA A 403 23.01 -11.25 -3.49
CA ALA A 403 21.79 -12.04 -3.31
C ALA A 403 21.07 -12.26 -4.65
N LEU A 404 21.17 -11.30 -5.57
CA LEU A 404 20.49 -11.32 -6.87
C LEU A 404 21.42 -10.89 -8.00
N GLN A 405 21.22 -11.51 -9.17
CA GLN A 405 21.74 -11.07 -10.46
C GLN A 405 20.58 -10.47 -11.25
N LEU A 406 20.59 -9.17 -11.48
CA LEU A 406 19.53 -8.47 -12.20
C LEU A 406 19.68 -8.64 -13.73
N ALA A 407 18.57 -8.59 -14.46
CA ALA A 407 18.55 -8.74 -15.91
C ALA A 407 19.26 -7.59 -16.67
N ASP A 408 19.42 -6.44 -16.03
CA ASP A 408 20.19 -5.31 -16.56
C ASP A 408 21.72 -5.43 -16.35
N GLY A 409 22.19 -6.55 -15.79
CA GLY A 409 23.59 -6.84 -15.53
C GLY A 409 24.10 -6.36 -14.17
N ARG A 410 23.33 -5.63 -13.40
CA ARG A 410 23.67 -5.25 -12.02
C ARG A 410 23.53 -6.44 -11.06
N CYS A 411 24.30 -6.40 -9.98
CA CYS A 411 24.08 -7.25 -8.82
C CYS A 411 23.32 -6.46 -7.75
N ASP A 412 22.47 -7.14 -6.97
CA ASP A 412 21.81 -6.52 -5.81
C ASP A 412 21.97 -7.37 -4.56
N GLY A 413 22.13 -6.64 -3.46
CA GLY A 413 22.19 -7.22 -2.14
C GLY A 413 23.47 -7.99 -1.81
N ALA A 414 23.40 -8.78 -0.75
CA ALA A 414 24.52 -9.59 -0.28
C ALA A 414 24.03 -10.82 0.49
N VAL A 415 24.87 -11.87 0.49
CA VAL A 415 24.68 -13.05 1.36
C VAL A 415 25.91 -13.18 2.26
N SER A 416 25.71 -13.41 3.58
CA SER A 416 26.79 -13.61 4.54
C SER A 416 27.63 -14.87 4.21
N ALA A 417 28.88 -14.92 4.72
CA ALA A 417 29.77 -16.03 4.45
C ALA A 417 29.27 -17.38 4.93
N ASP A 418 28.52 -17.39 6.03
CA ASP A 418 27.90 -18.56 6.61
C ASP A 418 26.52 -18.90 6.01
N GLY A 419 26.03 -18.07 5.08
CA GLY A 419 24.74 -18.26 4.44
C GLY A 419 23.53 -18.08 5.37
N GLN A 420 23.67 -17.38 6.51
CA GLN A 420 22.57 -17.15 7.44
C GLN A 420 21.85 -15.83 7.19
N VAL A 421 22.52 -14.82 6.61
CA VAL A 421 21.99 -13.49 6.39
C VAL A 421 21.91 -13.19 4.90
N LEU A 422 20.74 -12.77 4.44
CA LEU A 422 20.48 -12.28 3.08
C LEU A 422 19.99 -10.83 3.16
N ALA A 423 20.51 -9.99 2.30
CA ALA A 423 20.11 -8.59 2.20
C ALA A 423 19.81 -8.22 0.75
N THR A 424 18.78 -7.42 0.48
CA THR A 424 18.41 -6.97 -0.87
C THR A 424 17.67 -5.63 -0.82
N TYR A 425 17.80 -4.83 -1.88
CA TYR A 425 16.94 -3.67 -2.09
C TYR A 425 15.61 -4.03 -2.75
N LEU A 426 15.49 -5.24 -3.29
CA LEU A 426 14.30 -5.68 -4.01
C LEU A 426 13.09 -5.82 -3.10
N HIS A 427 12.02 -5.08 -3.39
CA HIS A 427 10.67 -5.33 -2.91
C HIS A 427 9.93 -6.29 -3.84
N GLY A 428 8.94 -7.03 -3.30
CA GLY A 428 8.23 -8.08 -4.04
C GLY A 428 8.99 -9.42 -4.06
N LEU A 429 10.01 -9.60 -3.23
CA LEU A 429 10.88 -10.77 -3.16
C LEU A 429 10.11 -12.11 -3.04
N PHE A 430 8.97 -12.11 -2.36
CA PHE A 430 8.13 -13.28 -2.10
C PHE A 430 6.93 -13.40 -3.04
N GLU A 431 6.72 -12.47 -3.98
CA GLU A 431 5.57 -12.52 -4.89
C GLU A 431 5.68 -13.63 -5.95
N GLY A 432 6.89 -13.97 -6.36
CA GLY A 432 7.14 -15.07 -7.30
C GLY A 432 7.06 -16.44 -6.62
N THR A 433 6.38 -17.40 -7.22
CA THR A 433 6.21 -18.75 -6.67
C THR A 433 7.57 -19.44 -6.44
N GLU A 434 8.50 -19.34 -7.40
CA GLU A 434 9.81 -20.00 -7.33
C GLU A 434 10.76 -19.30 -6.34
N SER A 435 10.82 -17.96 -6.36
CA SER A 435 11.65 -17.20 -5.42
C SER A 435 11.17 -17.37 -3.98
N CYS A 436 9.85 -17.31 -3.75
CA CYS A 436 9.28 -17.59 -2.43
C CYS A 436 9.65 -19.01 -1.96
N ALA A 437 9.47 -20.03 -2.80
CA ALA A 437 9.80 -21.40 -2.45
C ALA A 437 11.29 -21.59 -2.14
N ALA A 438 12.20 -20.98 -2.91
CA ALA A 438 13.64 -21.03 -2.66
C ALA A 438 14.01 -20.42 -1.32
N LEU A 439 13.42 -19.26 -0.97
CA LEU A 439 13.65 -18.58 0.29
C LEU A 439 13.09 -19.37 1.50
N LEU A 440 11.92 -19.98 1.35
CA LEU A 440 11.34 -20.81 2.40
C LEU A 440 12.15 -22.10 2.62
N ARG A 441 12.70 -22.73 1.57
CA ARG A 441 13.64 -23.86 1.72
C ARG A 441 14.93 -23.43 2.40
N TRP A 442 15.50 -22.29 2.00
CA TRP A 442 16.67 -21.74 2.65
C TRP A 442 16.42 -21.43 4.13
N ALA A 443 15.20 -21.04 4.49
CA ALA A 443 14.79 -20.80 5.87
C ALA A 443 14.51 -22.09 6.69
N GLY A 444 14.50 -23.28 6.04
CA GLY A 444 14.39 -24.57 6.72
C GLY A 444 13.12 -25.38 6.41
N LEU A 445 12.28 -24.93 5.47
CA LEU A 445 11.10 -25.70 5.06
C LEU A 445 11.49 -26.74 3.99
N GLU A 446 11.48 -28.03 4.34
CA GLU A 446 11.99 -29.10 3.45
C GLU A 446 11.16 -29.26 2.16
N ALA A 447 9.83 -29.23 2.27
CA ALA A 447 8.90 -29.36 1.15
C ALA A 447 7.97 -28.17 1.09
N VAL A 448 8.12 -27.32 0.08
CA VAL A 448 7.33 -26.10 -0.08
C VAL A 448 6.19 -26.33 -1.06
N GLU A 449 4.95 -26.07 -0.62
CA GLU A 449 3.79 -26.03 -1.50
C GLU A 449 3.85 -24.77 -2.36
N PRO A 450 3.67 -24.90 -3.68
CA PRO A 450 3.66 -23.71 -4.54
C PRO A 450 2.39 -22.88 -4.28
N VAL A 451 2.56 -21.59 -4.00
CA VAL A 451 1.46 -20.64 -3.87
C VAL A 451 1.64 -19.56 -4.93
N ASP A 452 0.70 -19.46 -5.84
CA ASP A 452 0.64 -18.38 -6.83
C ASP A 452 -0.09 -17.18 -6.23
N TYR A 453 0.67 -16.26 -5.65
CA TYR A 453 0.16 -15.05 -5.02
C TYR A 453 -0.54 -14.14 -6.03
N GLN A 454 -0.04 -14.06 -7.26
CA GLN A 454 -0.65 -13.23 -8.30
C GLN A 454 -2.03 -13.75 -8.69
N ALA A 455 -2.18 -15.08 -8.83
CA ALA A 455 -3.48 -15.71 -9.10
C ALA A 455 -4.47 -15.50 -7.93
N LEU A 456 -4.00 -15.57 -6.68
CA LEU A 456 -4.82 -15.27 -5.51
C LEU A 456 -5.36 -13.84 -5.53
N ARG A 457 -4.49 -12.87 -5.80
CA ARG A 457 -4.86 -11.45 -5.90
C ARG A 457 -5.83 -11.18 -7.04
N GLU A 458 -5.57 -11.78 -8.21
CA GLU A 458 -6.46 -11.63 -9.37
C GLU A 458 -7.85 -12.22 -9.09
N ARG A 459 -7.92 -13.40 -8.48
CA ARG A 459 -9.18 -14.01 -8.06
C ARG A 459 -9.96 -13.10 -7.11
N ASP A 460 -9.29 -12.47 -6.16
CA ASP A 460 -9.97 -11.63 -5.18
C ASP A 460 -10.43 -10.29 -5.80
N ILE A 461 -9.72 -9.75 -6.79
CA ILE A 461 -10.19 -8.64 -7.60
C ILE A 461 -11.45 -9.03 -8.41
N GLU A 462 -11.49 -10.23 -8.98
CA GLU A 462 -12.68 -10.75 -9.68
C GLU A 462 -13.88 -10.88 -8.73
N ARG A 463 -13.68 -11.43 -7.53
CA ARG A 463 -14.72 -11.53 -6.49
C ARG A 463 -15.30 -10.17 -6.10
N LEU A 464 -14.48 -9.11 -6.08
CA LEU A 464 -14.97 -7.76 -5.82
C LEU A 464 -15.92 -7.26 -6.91
N ALA A 465 -15.65 -7.56 -8.18
CA ALA A 465 -16.57 -7.21 -9.25
C ALA A 465 -17.89 -7.98 -9.15
N ASP A 466 -17.85 -9.26 -8.72
CA ASP A 466 -19.05 -10.04 -8.44
C ASP A 466 -19.92 -9.37 -7.35
N LEU A 467 -19.29 -8.80 -6.30
CA LEU A 467 -20.03 -8.09 -5.26
C LEU A 467 -20.74 -6.83 -5.79
N VAL A 468 -20.15 -6.10 -6.74
CA VAL A 468 -20.83 -4.98 -7.39
C VAL A 468 -22.07 -5.46 -8.13
N GLU A 469 -21.97 -6.54 -8.92
CA GLU A 469 -23.08 -7.09 -9.69
C GLU A 469 -24.22 -7.61 -8.83
N GLN A 470 -23.89 -8.21 -7.69
CA GLN A 470 -24.86 -8.87 -6.82
C GLN A 470 -25.54 -7.95 -5.80
N HIS A 471 -24.87 -6.86 -5.39
CA HIS A 471 -25.25 -6.08 -4.22
C HIS A 471 -25.44 -4.60 -4.47
N LEU A 472 -25.07 -4.07 -5.64
CA LEU A 472 -25.25 -2.66 -5.97
C LEU A 472 -26.25 -2.46 -7.12
N ASP A 473 -26.89 -1.29 -7.14
CA ASP A 473 -27.72 -0.87 -8.27
C ASP A 473 -26.84 -0.58 -9.50
N THR A 474 -26.60 -1.63 -10.27
CA THR A 474 -25.75 -1.56 -11.47
C THR A 474 -26.34 -0.64 -12.54
N ALA A 475 -27.67 -0.48 -12.59
CA ALA A 475 -28.32 0.45 -13.53
C ALA A 475 -28.02 1.91 -13.15
N ALA A 476 -28.10 2.24 -11.85
CA ALA A 476 -27.70 3.56 -11.38
C ALA A 476 -26.20 3.83 -11.60
N LEU A 477 -25.33 2.83 -11.33
CA LEU A 477 -23.90 2.94 -11.58
C LEU A 477 -23.58 3.17 -13.06
N ARG A 478 -24.26 2.46 -13.98
CA ARG A 478 -24.11 2.68 -15.43
C ARG A 478 -24.47 4.11 -15.81
N ARG A 479 -25.61 4.63 -15.34
CA ARG A 479 -26.03 6.04 -15.56
C ARG A 479 -25.00 7.03 -15.02
N LEU A 480 -24.45 6.80 -13.81
CA LEU A 480 -23.43 7.64 -13.21
C LEU A 480 -22.11 7.63 -13.98
N CYS A 481 -21.79 6.50 -14.62
CA CYS A 481 -20.62 6.35 -15.48
C CYS A 481 -20.87 6.77 -16.95
N GLY A 482 -22.09 7.19 -17.31
CA GLY A 482 -22.45 7.58 -18.68
C GLY A 482 -22.30 6.44 -19.70
N ILE A 483 -22.59 5.24 -19.27
CA ILE A 483 -22.61 4.02 -20.10
C ILE A 483 -24.05 3.47 -20.11
N ASP A 484 -24.65 3.46 -21.28
CA ASP A 484 -26.02 2.95 -21.50
C ASP A 484 -26.03 1.43 -21.71
#